data_fb2ba581b2c41747676624308bff4e00
#
_entry.id   fb2ba581b2c41747676624308bff4e00
#
_cell.length_a   1.000
_cell.length_b   1.000
_cell.length_c   1.000
_cell.angle_alpha   90.00
_cell.angle_beta   90.00
_cell.angle_gamma   90.00
#
_symmetry.space_group_name_H-M   'P 1'
#
loop_
_entity.id
_entity.type
_entity.pdbx_description
1 polymer ?
#
loop_
_entity_poly.entity_id
_entity_poly.type
_entity_poly.pdbx_seq_one_letter_code
_entity_poly.pdbx_strand_id
1 'polypeptide(L)'
;MLEDRKYTEAEIRREVDKWAKRGIISIKIKQATPAETEIIIDQAQQHGITTAAHLANYEWEYDVHPRDAIKMGLDRLEHQITLGSGGVESADMDEVIDLILQYQVYYDPNLQMYGGVNLRQELGDDMIWADEAKYFTPYAQELYRKRGDPPPESDVIEYAQRILELNRLHDSGGEDLIIVGTDEPVYTTLLPGFAYHRELFALVDADLPIISVLKAATINGAHALGVADKIGSIEPGKLADLFIVKGNPFEDIKAARNIKLVIKNGVVYDPKILLGLAENKIGPQGPDDHDNWKLHIEPLRTQ
;
A
#
# COMPACT_ATOMS: atom_id res chain seq x y z
N MET A 1 13.10 -9.01 -12.54
CA MET A 1 11.87 -9.64 -12.97
C MET A 1 12.18 -11.07 -13.28
N LEU A 2 11.61 -12.00 -12.56
CA LEU A 2 11.73 -13.42 -12.84
C LEU A 2 10.75 -13.70 -13.98
N GLU A 3 11.20 -14.32 -15.06
CA GLU A 3 10.37 -14.71 -16.21
C GLU A 3 9.54 -15.96 -15.85
N ASP A 4 8.49 -16.29 -16.60
CA ASP A 4 7.58 -17.43 -16.40
C ASP A 4 8.28 -18.82 -16.47
N ARG A 5 9.24 -19.05 -15.62
CA ARG A 5 9.95 -20.34 -15.49
C ARG A 5 10.14 -20.70 -14.03
N LYS A 6 10.16 -21.99 -13.74
CA LYS A 6 10.51 -22.49 -12.41
C LYS A 6 11.98 -22.22 -12.11
N TYR A 7 12.25 -21.62 -10.95
CA TYR A 7 13.60 -21.32 -10.49
C TYR A 7 14.10 -22.41 -9.55
N THR A 8 15.37 -22.71 -9.63
CA THR A 8 16.02 -23.57 -8.63
C THR A 8 16.29 -22.74 -7.36
N GLU A 9 16.34 -23.41 -6.20
CA GLU A 9 16.71 -22.79 -4.93
C GLU A 9 17.98 -21.94 -5.06
N ALA A 10 19.02 -22.48 -5.71
CA ALA A 10 20.28 -21.78 -5.90
C ALA A 10 20.15 -20.49 -6.75
N GLU A 11 19.20 -20.45 -7.68
CA GLU A 11 18.93 -19.25 -8.48
C GLU A 11 18.20 -18.21 -7.65
N ILE A 12 17.19 -18.60 -6.86
CA ILE A 12 16.46 -17.72 -5.96
C ILE A 12 17.42 -17.09 -4.95
N ARG A 13 18.23 -17.90 -4.25
CA ARG A 13 19.20 -17.40 -3.27
C ARG A 13 20.20 -16.42 -3.88
N ARG A 14 20.74 -16.72 -5.08
CA ARG A 14 21.64 -15.78 -5.79
C ARG A 14 20.97 -14.46 -6.17
N GLU A 15 19.68 -14.47 -6.53
CA GLU A 15 18.97 -13.24 -6.86
C GLU A 15 18.76 -12.39 -5.60
N VAL A 16 18.37 -12.98 -4.47
CA VAL A 16 18.29 -12.28 -3.18
C VAL A 16 19.66 -11.71 -2.78
N ASP A 17 20.73 -12.49 -2.87
CA ASP A 17 22.11 -12.04 -2.56
C ASP A 17 22.52 -10.85 -3.43
N LYS A 18 22.17 -10.89 -4.70
CA LYS A 18 22.48 -9.81 -5.66
C LYS A 18 21.79 -8.51 -5.24
N TRP A 19 20.52 -8.56 -4.82
CA TRP A 19 19.79 -7.39 -4.37
C TRP A 19 20.25 -6.92 -2.98
N ALA A 20 20.58 -7.83 -2.08
CA ALA A 20 21.19 -7.52 -0.79
C ALA A 20 22.48 -6.68 -0.96
N LYS A 21 23.35 -7.09 -1.88
CA LYS A 21 24.58 -6.34 -2.23
C LYS A 21 24.31 -4.95 -2.79
N ARG A 22 23.10 -4.68 -3.29
CA ARG A 22 22.67 -3.35 -3.77
C ARG A 22 22.08 -2.50 -2.68
N GLY A 23 21.96 -3.01 -1.46
CA GLY A 23 21.50 -2.28 -0.29
C GLY A 23 19.97 -2.16 -0.17
N ILE A 24 19.22 -3.10 -0.73
CA ILE A 24 17.77 -3.14 -0.46
C ILE A 24 17.53 -3.52 0.99
N ILE A 25 16.43 -3.03 1.55
CA ILE A 25 16.03 -3.29 2.94
C ILE A 25 14.76 -4.12 3.07
N SER A 26 14.02 -4.30 1.96
CA SER A 26 12.79 -5.08 1.93
C SER A 26 12.57 -5.72 0.55
N ILE A 27 11.93 -6.90 0.54
CA ILE A 27 11.52 -7.63 -0.66
C ILE A 27 10.01 -7.85 -0.60
N LYS A 28 9.28 -7.49 -1.67
CA LYS A 28 7.88 -7.89 -1.85
C LYS A 28 7.80 -9.16 -2.70
N ILE A 29 7.18 -10.19 -2.15
CA ILE A 29 6.94 -11.48 -2.81
C ILE A 29 5.57 -11.43 -3.48
N LYS A 30 5.53 -11.79 -4.75
CA LYS A 30 4.29 -11.89 -5.53
C LYS A 30 4.45 -13.02 -6.55
N GLN A 31 3.43 -13.86 -6.69
CA GLN A 31 3.43 -15.00 -7.62
C GLN A 31 4.63 -15.95 -7.40
N ALA A 32 4.87 -16.35 -6.16
CA ALA A 32 5.84 -17.36 -5.79
C ALA A 32 5.13 -18.56 -5.17
N THR A 33 5.54 -19.76 -5.53
CA THR A 33 5.02 -20.98 -4.89
C THR A 33 5.38 -21.01 -3.40
N PRO A 34 4.68 -21.79 -2.56
CA PRO A 34 5.03 -21.91 -1.14
C PRO A 34 6.51 -22.23 -0.88
N ALA A 35 7.09 -23.14 -1.67
CA ALA A 35 8.52 -23.49 -1.54
C ALA A 35 9.45 -22.34 -1.92
N GLU A 36 9.14 -21.58 -2.99
CA GLU A 36 9.92 -20.41 -3.38
C GLU A 36 9.80 -19.29 -2.35
N THR A 37 8.59 -19.10 -1.79
CA THR A 37 8.34 -18.13 -0.72
C THR A 37 9.20 -18.42 0.50
N GLU A 38 9.25 -19.68 0.95
CA GLU A 38 10.10 -20.10 2.08
C GLU A 38 11.59 -19.82 1.82
N ILE A 39 12.09 -20.14 0.61
CA ILE A 39 13.48 -19.90 0.23
C ILE A 39 13.80 -18.39 0.20
N ILE A 40 12.87 -17.55 -0.32
CA ILE A 40 13.06 -16.10 -0.38
C ILE A 40 13.13 -15.53 1.03
N ILE A 41 12.21 -15.92 1.91
CA ILE A 41 12.14 -15.45 3.30
C ILE A 41 13.42 -15.86 4.04
N ASP A 42 13.81 -17.13 3.98
CA ASP A 42 15.03 -17.63 4.64
C ASP A 42 16.28 -16.86 4.17
N GLN A 43 16.45 -16.67 2.85
CA GLN A 43 17.61 -15.96 2.33
C GLN A 43 17.58 -14.46 2.67
N ALA A 44 16.41 -13.82 2.68
CA ALA A 44 16.27 -12.42 3.07
C ALA A 44 16.65 -12.21 4.55
N GLN A 45 16.22 -13.09 5.43
CA GLN A 45 16.55 -13.06 6.86
C GLN A 45 18.06 -13.17 7.11
N GLN A 46 18.78 -14.00 6.33
CA GLN A 46 20.25 -14.10 6.44
C GLN A 46 20.97 -12.78 6.14
N HIS A 47 20.33 -11.88 5.39
CA HIS A 47 20.83 -10.53 5.09
C HIS A 47 20.22 -9.42 5.94
N GLY A 48 19.32 -9.74 6.87
CA GLY A 48 18.60 -8.74 7.66
C GLY A 48 17.64 -7.90 6.81
N ILE A 49 17.14 -8.45 5.71
CA ILE A 49 16.18 -7.84 4.79
C ILE A 49 14.77 -8.28 5.19
N THR A 50 13.84 -7.34 5.35
CA THR A 50 12.45 -7.65 5.65
C THR A 50 11.70 -8.14 4.41
N THR A 51 10.66 -8.95 4.62
CA THR A 51 9.84 -9.52 3.56
C THR A 51 8.38 -9.11 3.69
N ALA A 52 7.74 -8.88 2.55
CA ALA A 52 6.30 -8.65 2.42
C ALA A 52 5.74 -9.59 1.36
N ALA A 53 4.47 -9.95 1.47
CA ALA A 53 3.86 -10.80 0.46
C ALA A 53 2.42 -10.41 0.14
N HIS A 54 2.12 -10.48 -1.18
CA HIS A 54 0.78 -10.58 -1.71
C HIS A 54 0.48 -12.07 -1.87
N LEU A 55 -0.31 -12.63 -0.96
CA LEU A 55 -0.44 -14.08 -0.79
C LEU A 55 -1.57 -14.71 -1.60
N ALA A 56 -2.64 -13.95 -1.90
CA ALA A 56 -3.70 -14.39 -2.79
C ALA A 56 -3.36 -14.02 -4.23
N ASN A 57 -3.38 -14.99 -5.12
CA ASN A 57 -3.06 -14.81 -6.53
C ASN A 57 -4.17 -15.36 -7.42
N TYR A 58 -4.19 -14.98 -8.70
CA TYR A 58 -5.15 -15.49 -9.68
C TYR A 58 -4.92 -16.95 -10.04
N GLU A 59 -3.70 -17.44 -9.81
CA GLU A 59 -3.29 -18.80 -10.05
C GLU A 59 -3.03 -19.49 -8.71
N TRP A 60 -3.90 -20.39 -8.33
CA TRP A 60 -3.89 -21.07 -7.02
C TRP A 60 -2.56 -21.74 -6.65
N GLU A 61 -1.70 -22.08 -7.61
CA GLU A 61 -0.38 -22.68 -7.36
C GLU A 61 0.60 -21.71 -6.68
N TYR A 62 0.30 -20.40 -6.73
CA TYR A 62 1.07 -19.34 -6.07
C TYR A 62 0.41 -18.85 -4.78
N ASP A 63 -0.73 -19.45 -4.41
CA ASP A 63 -1.38 -19.09 -3.16
C ASP A 63 -0.60 -19.66 -1.98
N VAL A 64 -0.27 -18.80 -1.05
CA VAL A 64 0.32 -19.18 0.23
C VAL A 64 -0.64 -18.72 1.32
N HIS A 65 -1.08 -19.65 2.17
CA HIS A 65 -1.96 -19.26 3.26
C HIS A 65 -1.21 -18.32 4.23
N PRO A 66 -1.80 -17.18 4.67
CA PRO A 66 -1.15 -16.26 5.60
C PRO A 66 -0.56 -16.94 6.83
N ARG A 67 -1.28 -17.88 7.41
CA ARG A 67 -0.81 -18.73 8.52
C ARG A 67 0.53 -19.41 8.25
N ASP A 68 0.71 -19.92 7.04
CA ASP A 68 1.92 -20.65 6.66
C ASP A 68 3.05 -19.67 6.36
N ALA A 69 2.77 -18.57 5.67
CA ALA A 69 3.75 -17.52 5.40
C ALA A 69 4.29 -16.89 6.71
N ILE A 70 3.42 -16.64 7.69
CA ILE A 70 3.83 -16.15 9.00
C ILE A 70 4.78 -17.15 9.68
N LYS A 71 4.47 -18.45 9.64
CA LYS A 71 5.32 -19.50 10.21
C LYS A 71 6.64 -19.69 9.48
N MET A 72 6.71 -19.32 8.18
CA MET A 72 7.97 -19.25 7.42
C MET A 72 8.82 -18.04 7.84
N GLY A 73 8.25 -17.07 8.58
CA GLY A 73 8.93 -15.88 9.06
C GLY A 73 8.71 -14.64 8.20
N LEU A 74 7.56 -14.54 7.52
CA LEU A 74 7.16 -13.34 6.79
C LEU A 74 7.01 -12.16 7.76
N ASP A 75 7.56 -10.99 7.41
CA ASP A 75 7.52 -9.80 8.27
C ASP A 75 6.26 -8.96 8.05
N ARG A 76 5.61 -9.04 6.86
CA ARG A 76 4.48 -8.18 6.53
C ARG A 76 3.49 -8.86 5.59
N LEU A 77 2.22 -8.84 5.97
CA LEU A 77 1.08 -9.20 5.12
C LEU A 77 0.58 -7.97 4.35
N GLU A 78 0.28 -8.15 3.08
CA GLU A 78 -0.26 -7.10 2.23
C GLU A 78 -1.67 -7.45 1.78
N HIS A 79 -2.57 -6.48 1.84
CA HIS A 79 -3.94 -6.45 1.35
C HIS A 79 -4.95 -7.20 2.21
N GLN A 80 -4.72 -8.43 2.60
CA GLN A 80 -5.71 -9.25 3.31
C GLN A 80 -5.07 -10.20 4.32
N ILE A 81 -5.78 -10.42 5.41
CA ILE A 81 -5.39 -11.38 6.47
C ILE A 81 -5.83 -12.79 6.10
N THR A 82 -6.95 -12.92 5.39
CA THR A 82 -7.52 -14.21 4.98
C THR A 82 -7.49 -14.40 3.48
N LEU A 83 -7.41 -15.65 3.02
CA LEU A 83 -7.59 -15.99 1.61
C LEU A 83 -9.08 -16.06 1.27
N GLY A 84 -9.45 -15.42 0.17
CA GLY A 84 -10.80 -15.47 -0.40
C GLY A 84 -11.61 -14.20 -0.22
N SER A 85 -12.45 -13.94 -1.21
CA SER A 85 -13.30 -12.75 -1.34
C SER A 85 -14.75 -13.01 -0.91
N GLY A 86 -14.98 -13.94 0.01
CA GLY A 86 -16.32 -14.44 0.30
C GLY A 86 -17.23 -13.53 1.13
N GLY A 87 -16.75 -12.36 1.59
CA GLY A 87 -17.53 -11.42 2.39
C GLY A 87 -18.04 -11.98 3.73
N VAL A 88 -17.55 -13.13 4.13
CA VAL A 88 -17.92 -13.82 5.36
C VAL A 88 -16.68 -13.86 6.24
N GLU A 89 -16.88 -13.66 7.53
CA GLU A 89 -15.88 -13.89 8.55
C GLU A 89 -15.23 -15.26 8.31
N SER A 90 -13.96 -15.27 7.92
CA SER A 90 -13.26 -16.52 7.68
C SER A 90 -13.06 -17.24 9.01
N ALA A 91 -13.31 -18.54 9.05
CA ALA A 91 -13.04 -19.35 10.24
C ALA A 91 -11.57 -19.29 10.70
N ASP A 92 -10.67 -18.91 9.78
CA ASP A 92 -9.24 -18.82 10.04
C ASP A 92 -8.80 -17.42 10.48
N MET A 93 -9.67 -16.41 10.46
CA MET A 93 -9.31 -15.02 10.76
C MET A 93 -8.69 -14.88 12.14
N ASP A 94 -9.36 -15.41 13.17
CA ASP A 94 -8.88 -15.32 14.54
C ASP A 94 -7.53 -16.05 14.71
N GLU A 95 -7.36 -17.24 14.09
CA GLU A 95 -6.08 -17.96 14.12
C GLU A 95 -4.95 -17.13 13.48
N VAL A 96 -5.22 -16.49 12.34
CA VAL A 96 -4.20 -15.68 11.65
C VAL A 96 -3.88 -14.43 12.46
N ILE A 97 -4.88 -13.78 13.07
CA ILE A 97 -4.66 -12.62 13.94
C ILE A 97 -3.83 -13.00 15.16
N ASP A 98 -4.11 -14.14 15.81
CA ASP A 98 -3.30 -14.65 16.91
C ASP A 98 -1.83 -14.86 16.49
N LEU A 99 -1.59 -15.39 15.29
CA LEU A 99 -0.24 -15.55 14.73
C LEU A 99 0.41 -14.20 14.42
N ILE A 100 -0.32 -13.23 13.85
CA ILE A 100 0.16 -11.86 13.63
C ILE A 100 0.66 -11.26 14.95
N LEU A 101 -0.13 -11.37 16.01
CA LEU A 101 0.23 -10.86 17.35
C LEU A 101 1.43 -11.63 17.94
N GLN A 102 1.43 -12.95 17.83
CA GLN A 102 2.49 -13.80 18.35
C GLN A 102 3.85 -13.55 17.68
N TYR A 103 3.85 -13.43 16.34
CA TYR A 103 5.06 -13.29 15.53
C TYR A 103 5.39 -11.84 15.20
N GLN A 104 4.56 -10.89 15.63
CA GLN A 104 4.73 -9.45 15.41
C GLN A 104 4.82 -9.09 13.93
N VAL A 105 3.91 -9.67 13.12
CA VAL A 105 3.83 -9.45 11.67
C VAL A 105 3.05 -8.17 11.39
N TYR A 106 3.57 -7.31 10.52
CA TYR A 106 2.87 -6.08 10.13
C TYR A 106 1.78 -6.37 9.10
N TYR A 107 0.75 -5.52 9.09
CA TYR A 107 -0.38 -5.61 8.18
C TYR A 107 -0.61 -4.30 7.44
N ASP A 108 -0.64 -4.36 6.10
CA ASP A 108 -0.92 -3.25 5.19
C ASP A 108 -2.25 -3.50 4.45
N PRO A 109 -3.36 -2.87 4.86
CA PRO A 109 -4.68 -3.17 4.32
C PRO A 109 -4.94 -2.66 2.90
N ASN A 110 -4.32 -1.55 2.48
CA ASN A 110 -4.56 -0.87 1.20
C ASN A 110 -6.06 -0.64 0.90
N LEU A 111 -6.81 -0.11 1.86
CA LEU A 111 -8.28 0.02 1.77
C LEU A 111 -8.73 0.80 0.55
N GLN A 112 -8.05 1.92 0.26
CA GLN A 112 -8.44 2.80 -0.82
C GLN A 112 -8.33 2.14 -2.20
N MET A 113 -7.39 1.22 -2.40
CA MET A 113 -7.20 0.51 -3.66
C MET A 113 -8.26 -0.56 -3.89
N TYR A 114 -8.61 -1.31 -2.87
CA TYR A 114 -9.52 -2.45 -2.93
C TYR A 114 -10.98 -2.06 -2.65
N GLY A 115 -11.55 -1.21 -3.49
CA GLY A 115 -12.93 -0.77 -3.42
C GLY A 115 -13.13 0.57 -2.73
N GLY A 116 -12.21 1.03 -1.89
CA GLY A 116 -12.35 2.26 -1.14
C GLY A 116 -12.56 3.50 -2.00
N VAL A 117 -11.89 3.60 -3.15
CA VAL A 117 -12.09 4.69 -4.11
C VAL A 117 -13.47 4.66 -4.73
N ASN A 118 -13.93 3.49 -5.18
CA ASN A 118 -15.23 3.33 -5.82
C ASN A 118 -16.36 3.59 -4.82
N LEU A 119 -16.25 3.04 -3.61
CA LEU A 119 -17.25 3.25 -2.56
C LEU A 119 -17.32 4.71 -2.13
N ARG A 120 -16.19 5.39 -2.03
CA ARG A 120 -16.13 6.82 -1.69
C ARG A 120 -16.76 7.71 -2.76
N GLN A 121 -16.72 7.30 -4.05
CA GLN A 121 -17.47 8.00 -5.10
C GLN A 121 -18.99 7.95 -4.86
N GLU A 122 -19.52 6.81 -4.42
CA GLU A 122 -20.93 6.70 -4.03
C GLU A 122 -21.26 7.59 -2.82
N LEU A 123 -20.28 7.83 -1.94
CA LEU A 123 -20.38 8.77 -0.82
C LEU A 123 -20.16 10.23 -1.23
N GLY A 124 -19.95 10.52 -2.51
CA GLY A 124 -19.80 11.86 -3.06
C GLY A 124 -18.36 12.38 -3.17
N ASP A 125 -17.35 11.52 -2.96
CA ASP A 125 -15.95 11.87 -3.22
C ASP A 125 -15.61 11.70 -4.71
N ASP A 126 -14.93 12.68 -5.29
CA ASP A 126 -14.43 12.57 -6.65
C ASP A 126 -13.22 11.62 -6.73
N MET A 127 -13.11 10.83 -7.81
CA MET A 127 -11.91 10.00 -8.09
C MET A 127 -10.65 10.83 -8.13
N ILE A 128 -10.74 12.01 -8.76
CA ILE A 128 -9.68 13.01 -8.76
C ILE A 128 -10.19 14.18 -7.94
N TRP A 129 -9.52 14.51 -6.86
CA TRP A 129 -9.87 15.72 -6.10
C TRP A 129 -9.65 16.98 -6.94
N ALA A 130 -10.50 17.98 -6.78
CA ALA A 130 -10.47 19.17 -7.60
C ALA A 130 -9.11 19.90 -7.62
N ASP A 131 -8.37 19.85 -6.53
CA ASP A 131 -7.03 20.45 -6.42
C ASP A 131 -5.92 19.55 -6.98
N GLU A 132 -6.19 18.27 -7.25
CA GLU A 132 -5.29 17.33 -7.95
C GLU A 132 -5.46 17.41 -9.46
N ALA A 133 -6.66 17.71 -9.95
CA ALA A 133 -7.01 17.65 -11.38
C ALA A 133 -6.00 18.38 -12.28
N LYS A 134 -5.45 19.49 -11.83
CA LYS A 134 -4.46 20.28 -12.59
C LYS A 134 -3.14 19.56 -12.87
N TYR A 135 -2.81 18.50 -12.13
CA TYR A 135 -1.58 17.73 -12.36
C TYR A 135 -1.76 16.67 -13.45
N PHE A 136 -3.00 16.23 -13.66
CA PHE A 136 -3.33 15.28 -14.71
C PHE A 136 -3.41 15.96 -16.06
N THR A 137 -3.03 15.23 -17.11
CA THR A 137 -3.27 15.68 -18.48
C THR A 137 -4.77 15.82 -18.75
N PRO A 138 -5.22 16.67 -19.67
CA PRO A 138 -6.63 16.76 -20.03
C PRO A 138 -7.23 15.43 -20.47
N TYR A 139 -6.45 14.62 -21.19
CA TYR A 139 -6.87 13.28 -21.61
C TYR A 139 -7.06 12.34 -20.41
N ALA A 140 -6.14 12.34 -19.46
CA ALA A 140 -6.26 11.52 -18.25
C ALA A 140 -7.46 11.96 -17.39
N GLN A 141 -7.70 13.26 -17.23
CA GLN A 141 -8.87 13.77 -16.51
C GLN A 141 -10.17 13.29 -17.14
N GLU A 142 -10.28 13.31 -18.48
CA GLU A 142 -11.46 12.82 -19.18
C GLU A 142 -11.62 11.30 -19.09
N LEU A 143 -10.50 10.56 -19.17
CA LEU A 143 -10.46 9.12 -19.02
C LEU A 143 -11.02 8.68 -17.66
N TYR A 144 -10.57 9.31 -16.58
CA TYR A 144 -11.02 9.00 -15.22
C TYR A 144 -12.46 9.45 -14.94
N ARG A 145 -12.89 10.57 -15.52
CA ARG A 145 -14.26 11.06 -15.37
C ARG A 145 -15.30 10.11 -15.97
N LYS A 146 -14.95 9.39 -17.05
CA LYS A 146 -15.84 8.43 -17.71
C LYS A 146 -15.96 7.08 -16.99
N ARG A 147 -15.18 6.84 -15.95
CA ARG A 147 -15.21 5.60 -15.18
C ARG A 147 -16.33 5.55 -14.12
N GLY A 148 -17.37 6.32 -14.27
CA GLY A 148 -18.43 6.54 -13.27
C GLY A 148 -19.49 5.43 -13.14
N ASP A 149 -19.19 4.18 -13.47
CA ASP A 149 -20.08 3.06 -13.17
C ASP A 149 -19.98 2.66 -11.69
N PRO A 150 -21.08 2.25 -11.04
CA PRO A 150 -21.05 1.79 -9.67
C PRO A 150 -20.06 0.60 -9.54
N PRO A 151 -19.38 0.48 -8.39
CA PRO A 151 -18.44 -0.61 -8.19
C PRO A 151 -19.15 -1.96 -8.32
N PRO A 152 -18.47 -3.00 -8.85
CA PRO A 152 -19.00 -4.35 -8.79
C PRO A 152 -19.33 -4.76 -7.35
N GLU A 153 -20.38 -5.55 -7.16
CA GLU A 153 -20.75 -6.07 -5.83
C GLU A 153 -19.56 -6.77 -5.15
N SER A 154 -18.70 -7.46 -5.91
CA SER A 154 -17.47 -8.07 -5.42
C SER A 154 -16.54 -7.08 -4.73
N ASP A 155 -16.38 -5.87 -5.28
CA ASP A 155 -15.49 -4.85 -4.72
C ASP A 155 -16.03 -4.32 -3.38
N VAL A 156 -17.34 -4.19 -3.27
CA VAL A 156 -18.01 -3.77 -2.02
C VAL A 156 -17.81 -4.82 -0.93
N ILE A 157 -17.97 -6.10 -1.28
CA ILE A 157 -17.78 -7.22 -0.37
C ILE A 157 -16.32 -7.29 0.08
N GLU A 158 -15.38 -7.20 -0.84
CA GLU A 158 -13.95 -7.24 -0.56
C GLU A 158 -13.52 -6.08 0.35
N TYR A 159 -14.01 -4.88 0.09
CA TYR A 159 -13.76 -3.71 0.92
C TYR A 159 -14.29 -3.89 2.35
N ALA A 160 -15.53 -4.38 2.49
CA ALA A 160 -16.12 -4.65 3.80
C ALA A 160 -15.35 -5.71 4.58
N GLN A 161 -14.86 -6.74 3.91
CA GLN A 161 -14.00 -7.76 4.52
C GLN A 161 -12.69 -7.18 5.04
N ARG A 162 -12.02 -6.32 4.27
CA ARG A 162 -10.78 -5.65 4.72
C ARG A 162 -10.98 -4.77 5.93
N ILE A 163 -12.10 -4.04 5.98
CA ILE A 163 -12.47 -3.25 7.17
C ILE A 163 -12.67 -4.17 8.38
N LEU A 164 -13.35 -5.30 8.20
CA LEU A 164 -13.55 -6.27 9.27
C LEU A 164 -12.22 -6.85 9.79
N GLU A 165 -11.33 -7.27 8.90
CA GLU A 165 -10.00 -7.79 9.22
C GLU A 165 -9.16 -6.74 9.98
N LEU A 166 -9.17 -5.50 9.48
CA LEU A 166 -8.45 -4.38 10.07
C LEU A 166 -8.93 -4.08 11.50
N ASN A 167 -10.25 -3.94 11.68
CA ASN A 167 -10.84 -3.65 12.98
C ASN A 167 -10.65 -4.81 13.95
N ARG A 168 -10.76 -6.06 13.48
CA ARG A 168 -10.53 -7.23 14.32
C ARG A 168 -9.08 -7.30 14.81
N LEU A 169 -8.09 -7.01 13.95
CA LEU A 169 -6.69 -6.94 14.35
C LEU A 169 -6.45 -5.80 15.36
N HIS A 170 -6.99 -4.61 15.09
CA HIS A 170 -6.88 -3.46 15.98
C HIS A 170 -7.45 -3.79 17.37
N ASP A 171 -8.68 -4.30 17.44
CA ASP A 171 -9.40 -4.62 18.69
C ASP A 171 -8.73 -5.75 19.47
N SER A 172 -7.98 -6.61 18.78
CA SER A 172 -7.17 -7.67 19.41
C SER A 172 -5.82 -7.16 19.96
N GLY A 173 -5.56 -5.85 19.91
CA GLY A 173 -4.32 -5.24 20.41
C GLY A 173 -3.20 -5.14 19.37
N GLY A 174 -3.50 -5.32 18.09
CA GLY A 174 -2.56 -5.22 16.97
C GLY A 174 -2.36 -3.81 16.40
N GLU A 175 -2.76 -2.75 17.11
CA GLU A 175 -2.69 -1.36 16.61
C GLU A 175 -1.29 -0.93 16.13
N ASP A 176 -0.25 -1.36 16.82
CA ASP A 176 1.14 -1.04 16.49
C ASP A 176 1.70 -1.91 15.32
N LEU A 177 0.96 -2.91 14.87
CA LEU A 177 1.29 -3.76 13.72
C LEU A 177 0.60 -3.32 12.42
N ILE A 178 -0.33 -2.38 12.48
CA ILE A 178 -0.97 -1.79 11.29
C ILE A 178 -0.04 -0.76 10.68
N ILE A 179 0.12 -0.80 9.36
CA ILE A 179 0.91 0.17 8.58
C ILE A 179 0.10 0.75 7.44
N VAL A 180 0.65 1.75 6.75
CA VAL A 180 0.02 2.42 5.61
C VAL A 180 0.80 2.18 4.34
N GLY A 181 0.16 1.57 3.36
CA GLY A 181 0.60 1.48 1.99
C GLY A 181 -0.54 1.81 1.02
N THR A 182 -0.23 2.00 -0.24
CA THR A 182 -1.23 2.38 -1.26
C THR A 182 -1.30 1.42 -2.44
N ASP A 183 -0.30 0.58 -2.61
CA ASP A 183 -0.08 -0.26 -3.79
C ASP A 183 -0.17 0.49 -5.13
N GLU A 184 -0.05 1.83 -5.09
CA GLU A 184 -0.09 2.67 -6.28
C GLU A 184 1.31 2.78 -6.93
N PRO A 185 1.41 2.82 -8.25
CA PRO A 185 0.35 3.08 -9.24
C PRO A 185 -0.19 1.83 -9.97
N VAL A 186 -0.62 0.80 -9.29
CA VAL A 186 -1.00 -0.48 -9.93
C VAL A 186 -2.13 -0.30 -10.95
N TYR A 187 -3.19 0.42 -10.60
CA TYR A 187 -4.31 0.67 -11.51
C TYR A 187 -4.38 2.11 -12.01
N THR A 188 -3.40 2.94 -11.65
CA THR A 188 -3.20 4.31 -12.12
C THR A 188 -4.43 5.23 -12.00
N THR A 189 -5.39 4.88 -11.16
CA THR A 189 -6.55 5.72 -10.89
C THR A 189 -6.27 6.79 -9.86
N LEU A 190 -5.17 6.64 -9.13
CA LEU A 190 -4.75 7.54 -8.06
C LEU A 190 -3.29 7.95 -8.24
N LEU A 191 -3.00 9.20 -7.91
CA LEU A 191 -1.64 9.69 -7.92
C LEU A 191 -0.85 9.16 -6.72
N PRO A 192 0.34 8.60 -6.94
CA PRO A 192 1.28 8.37 -5.86
C PRO A 192 1.48 9.67 -5.04
N GLY A 193 1.44 9.53 -3.71
CA GLY A 193 1.47 10.67 -2.80
C GLY A 193 0.07 11.14 -2.40
N PHE A 194 -0.82 11.46 -3.32
CA PHE A 194 -2.23 11.76 -3.02
C PHE A 194 -2.99 10.51 -2.56
N ALA A 195 -2.74 9.36 -3.19
CA ALA A 195 -3.25 8.07 -2.77
C ALA A 195 -2.95 7.77 -1.29
N TYR A 196 -1.78 8.17 -0.81
CA TYR A 196 -1.41 8.00 0.59
C TYR A 196 -2.36 8.74 1.55
N HIS A 197 -2.75 9.97 1.22
CA HIS A 197 -3.72 10.71 2.01
C HIS A 197 -5.11 10.08 1.95
N ARG A 198 -5.50 9.50 0.81
CA ARG A 198 -6.77 8.78 0.67
C ARG A 198 -6.79 7.54 1.56
N GLU A 199 -5.66 6.83 1.66
CA GLU A 199 -5.54 5.70 2.57
C GLU A 199 -5.68 6.13 4.03
N LEU A 200 -5.05 7.24 4.45
CA LEU A 200 -5.24 7.78 5.80
C LEU A 200 -6.72 8.08 6.10
N PHE A 201 -7.44 8.62 5.12
CA PHE A 201 -8.87 8.92 5.28
C PHE A 201 -9.69 7.64 5.35
N ALA A 202 -9.41 6.66 4.49
CA ALA A 202 -10.09 5.38 4.49
C ALA A 202 -9.92 4.62 5.82
N LEU A 203 -8.73 4.66 6.41
CA LEU A 203 -8.46 4.05 7.72
C LEU A 203 -9.27 4.73 8.85
N VAL A 204 -9.39 6.06 8.82
CA VAL A 204 -10.23 6.79 9.80
C VAL A 204 -11.72 6.53 9.54
N ASP A 205 -12.15 6.47 8.29
CA ASP A 205 -13.53 6.13 7.92
C ASP A 205 -13.89 4.67 8.28
N ALA A 206 -12.88 3.80 8.41
CA ALA A 206 -13.00 2.45 8.94
C ALA A 206 -12.97 2.37 10.48
N ASP A 207 -13.18 3.49 11.16
CA ASP A 207 -13.26 3.64 12.63
C ASP A 207 -11.93 3.49 13.38
N LEU A 208 -10.77 3.48 12.69
CA LEU A 208 -9.49 3.51 13.42
C LEU A 208 -9.29 4.89 14.09
N PRO A 209 -8.80 4.93 15.34
CA PRO A 209 -8.43 6.17 15.99
C PRO A 209 -7.36 6.92 15.18
N ILE A 210 -7.52 8.24 15.04
CA ILE A 210 -6.57 9.07 14.27
C ILE A 210 -5.12 8.86 14.74
N ILE A 211 -4.90 8.70 16.03
CA ILE A 211 -3.55 8.47 16.57
C ILE A 211 -2.95 7.15 16.07
N SER A 212 -3.75 6.07 15.98
CA SER A 212 -3.31 4.78 15.45
C SER A 212 -3.00 4.90 13.95
N VAL A 213 -3.81 5.65 13.19
CA VAL A 213 -3.55 5.93 11.76
C VAL A 213 -2.24 6.73 11.58
N LEU A 214 -1.99 7.74 12.40
CA LEU A 214 -0.74 8.52 12.33
C LEU A 214 0.49 7.69 12.72
N LYS A 215 0.38 6.78 13.68
CA LYS A 215 1.44 5.82 14.01
C LYS A 215 1.68 4.86 12.84
N ALA A 216 0.62 4.30 12.28
CA ALA A 216 0.67 3.41 11.10
C ALA A 216 1.40 4.08 9.92
N ALA A 217 1.15 5.37 9.72
CA ALA A 217 1.75 6.20 8.68
C ALA A 217 3.20 6.61 8.93
N THR A 218 3.76 6.33 10.10
CA THR A 218 5.08 6.83 10.52
C THR A 218 5.92 5.74 11.18
N ILE A 219 5.82 5.63 12.50
CA ILE A 219 6.72 4.78 13.29
C ILE A 219 6.50 3.28 13.03
N ASN A 220 5.24 2.84 12.83
CA ASN A 220 4.98 1.42 12.56
C ASN A 220 5.58 1.00 11.20
N GLY A 221 5.43 1.85 10.15
CA GLY A 221 6.08 1.62 8.86
C GLY A 221 7.61 1.56 8.96
N ALA A 222 8.20 2.40 9.82
CA ALA A 222 9.65 2.37 10.07
C ALA A 222 10.09 1.08 10.76
N HIS A 223 9.31 0.58 11.71
CA HIS A 223 9.53 -0.72 12.34
C HIS A 223 9.40 -1.86 11.34
N ALA A 224 8.34 -1.87 10.52
CA ALA A 224 8.09 -2.88 9.49
C ALA A 224 9.24 -2.99 8.46
N LEU A 225 9.96 -1.90 8.23
CA LEU A 225 11.13 -1.84 7.34
C LEU A 225 12.47 -2.04 8.06
N GLY A 226 12.48 -2.24 9.39
CA GLY A 226 13.69 -2.40 10.18
C GLY A 226 14.58 -1.15 10.25
N VAL A 227 13.99 0.06 10.12
CA VAL A 227 14.71 1.34 10.08
C VAL A 227 14.23 2.35 11.13
N ALA A 228 13.51 1.89 12.14
CA ALA A 228 12.95 2.74 13.19
C ALA A 228 14.00 3.44 14.05
N ASP A 229 15.24 2.97 14.04
CA ASP A 229 16.40 3.64 14.64
C ASP A 229 16.77 4.94 13.88
N LYS A 230 16.35 5.10 12.63
CA LYS A 230 16.72 6.21 11.75
C LYS A 230 15.59 7.17 11.42
N ILE A 231 14.35 6.67 11.32
CA ILE A 231 13.17 7.43 10.89
C ILE A 231 11.91 7.01 11.67
N GLY A 232 10.78 7.64 11.39
CA GLY A 232 9.45 7.29 11.91
C GLY A 232 9.01 8.08 13.13
N SER A 233 9.94 8.71 13.86
CA SER A 233 9.65 9.61 14.98
C SER A 233 10.60 10.80 14.99
N ILE A 234 10.22 11.87 15.73
CA ILE A 234 11.04 13.07 15.87
C ILE A 234 11.85 12.94 17.16
N GLU A 235 13.09 12.48 17.01
CA GLU A 235 14.01 12.25 18.12
C GLU A 235 15.43 12.70 17.75
N PRO A 236 16.23 13.16 18.76
CA PRO A 236 17.64 13.45 18.52
C PRO A 236 18.38 12.22 17.99
N GLY A 237 19.16 12.40 16.93
CA GLY A 237 19.95 11.35 16.29
C GLY A 237 19.28 10.67 15.10
N LYS A 238 17.97 10.84 14.89
CA LYS A 238 17.28 10.36 13.70
C LYS A 238 17.43 11.34 12.52
N LEU A 239 17.19 10.83 11.33
CA LEU A 239 17.19 11.65 10.11
C LEU A 239 16.05 12.67 10.17
N ALA A 240 16.33 13.89 9.71
CA ALA A 240 15.32 14.91 9.57
C ALA A 240 14.48 14.67 8.29
N ASP A 241 13.69 13.60 8.32
CA ASP A 241 12.70 13.24 7.32
C ASP A 241 11.31 13.53 7.88
N LEU A 242 10.79 14.72 7.60
CA LEU A 242 9.53 15.18 8.19
C LEU A 242 8.83 16.18 7.27
N PHE A 243 7.56 16.41 7.50
CA PHE A 243 6.81 17.48 6.85
C PHE A 243 6.02 18.30 7.86
N ILE A 244 5.81 19.56 7.54
CA ILE A 244 5.05 20.50 8.36
C ILE A 244 3.72 20.74 7.68
N VAL A 245 2.63 20.57 8.42
CA VAL A 245 1.27 20.80 7.96
C VAL A 245 0.64 22.04 8.57
N LYS A 246 -0.39 22.57 7.92
CA LYS A 246 -1.27 23.59 8.47
C LYS A 246 -2.51 22.93 9.05
N GLY A 247 -2.80 23.16 10.31
CA GLY A 247 -3.91 22.53 11.04
C GLY A 247 -3.39 21.47 12.01
N ASN A 248 -4.32 20.76 12.62
CA ASN A 248 -4.03 19.71 13.59
C ASN A 248 -4.51 18.34 13.08
N PRO A 249 -3.63 17.47 12.55
CA PRO A 249 -4.02 16.18 12.07
C PRO A 249 -4.52 15.22 13.16
N PHE A 250 -4.28 15.50 14.44
CA PHE A 250 -4.84 14.74 15.56
C PHE A 250 -6.33 15.03 15.83
N GLU A 251 -6.83 16.17 15.34
CA GLU A 251 -8.25 16.56 15.43
C GLU A 251 -9.00 16.24 14.14
N ASP A 252 -8.34 16.43 13.00
CA ASP A 252 -8.86 16.15 11.65
C ASP A 252 -7.73 15.62 10.77
N ILE A 253 -7.81 14.34 10.41
CA ILE A 253 -6.82 13.68 9.57
C ILE A 253 -6.63 14.39 8.22
N LYS A 254 -7.64 15.10 7.72
CA LYS A 254 -7.55 15.89 6.47
C LYS A 254 -6.51 16.99 6.55
N ALA A 255 -6.17 17.47 7.76
CA ALA A 255 -5.10 18.43 7.97
C ALA A 255 -3.72 17.89 7.56
N ALA A 256 -3.50 16.57 7.59
CA ALA A 256 -2.25 15.94 7.14
C ALA A 256 -1.91 16.26 5.68
N ARG A 257 -2.93 16.56 4.87
CA ARG A 257 -2.78 16.93 3.45
C ARG A 257 -2.33 18.38 3.23
N ASN A 258 -2.49 19.24 4.22
CA ASN A 258 -2.16 20.67 4.13
C ASN A 258 -0.67 20.93 4.32
N ILE A 259 0.18 20.30 3.49
CA ILE A 259 1.63 20.33 3.61
C ILE A 259 2.18 21.72 3.29
N LYS A 260 2.95 22.26 4.23
CA LYS A 260 3.63 23.56 4.12
C LYS A 260 5.06 23.41 3.63
N LEU A 261 5.79 22.49 4.22
CA LEU A 261 7.18 22.20 3.92
C LEU A 261 7.42 20.70 4.03
N VAL A 262 8.31 20.20 3.22
CA VAL A 262 8.88 18.85 3.35
C VAL A 262 10.35 18.98 3.66
N ILE A 263 10.84 18.22 4.62
CA ILE A 263 12.25 18.14 4.95
C ILE A 263 12.67 16.69 4.70
N LYS A 264 13.67 16.51 3.86
CA LYS A 264 14.25 15.20 3.54
C LYS A 264 15.73 15.22 3.80
N ASN A 265 16.19 14.41 4.72
CA ASN A 265 17.59 14.36 5.14
C ASN A 265 18.13 15.76 5.51
N GLY A 266 17.32 16.55 6.20
CA GLY A 266 17.65 17.91 6.61
C GLY A 266 17.54 19.00 5.52
N VAL A 267 17.26 18.63 4.26
CA VAL A 267 17.05 19.59 3.17
C VAL A 267 15.59 19.97 3.09
N VAL A 268 15.30 21.26 3.03
CA VAL A 268 13.95 21.82 2.97
C VAL A 268 13.49 21.96 1.54
N TYR A 269 12.27 21.46 1.25
CA TYR A 269 11.60 21.57 -0.03
C TYR A 269 10.25 22.29 0.12
N ASP A 270 9.96 23.20 -0.81
CA ASP A 270 8.64 23.80 -0.94
C ASP A 270 7.77 22.90 -1.84
N PRO A 271 6.67 22.30 -1.32
CA PRO A 271 5.79 21.45 -2.12
C PRO A 271 5.20 22.16 -3.34
N LYS A 272 4.98 23.47 -3.27
CA LYS A 272 4.42 24.24 -4.39
C LYS A 272 5.36 24.25 -5.61
N ILE A 273 6.67 24.32 -5.37
CA ILE A 273 7.66 24.28 -6.45
C ILE A 273 7.67 22.89 -7.09
N LEU A 274 7.68 21.84 -6.26
CA LEU A 274 7.69 20.46 -6.76
C LEU A 274 6.41 20.13 -7.54
N LEU A 275 5.26 20.47 -6.99
CA LEU A 275 3.96 20.22 -7.62
C LEU A 275 3.78 21.05 -8.90
N GLY A 276 4.31 22.28 -8.97
CA GLY A 276 4.31 23.10 -10.19
C GLY A 276 5.04 22.42 -11.35
N LEU A 277 6.03 21.56 -11.08
CA LEU A 277 6.71 20.79 -12.13
C LEU A 277 5.85 19.64 -12.68
N ALA A 278 4.81 19.24 -11.97
CA ALA A 278 3.92 18.14 -12.35
C ALA A 278 2.65 18.61 -13.09
N GLU A 279 2.37 19.90 -13.18
CA GLU A 279 1.15 20.42 -13.84
C GLU A 279 0.99 19.89 -15.28
N ASN A 280 -0.18 19.30 -15.57
CA ASN A 280 -0.53 18.68 -16.86
C ASN A 280 0.46 17.60 -17.36
N LYS A 281 1.14 16.89 -16.45
CA LYS A 281 2.13 15.87 -16.83
C LYS A 281 1.80 14.45 -16.38
N ILE A 282 0.79 14.30 -15.56
CA ILE A 282 0.44 12.99 -14.99
C ILE A 282 -0.62 12.32 -15.88
N GLY A 283 -0.31 11.11 -16.32
CA GLY A 283 -1.16 10.32 -17.20
C GLY A 283 -0.88 10.54 -18.69
N PRO A 284 -1.50 9.73 -19.56
CA PRO A 284 -1.30 9.79 -21.00
C PRO A 284 -1.73 11.12 -21.59
N GLN A 285 -1.05 11.52 -22.65
CA GLN A 285 -1.37 12.75 -23.41
C GLN A 285 -2.50 12.53 -24.40
N GLY A 286 -2.76 11.28 -24.80
CA GLY A 286 -3.76 10.89 -25.79
C GLY A 286 -3.79 9.35 -25.96
N PRO A 287 -4.62 8.85 -26.91
CA PRO A 287 -4.74 7.41 -27.16
C PRO A 287 -3.43 6.72 -27.50
N ASP A 288 -2.57 7.39 -28.30
CA ASP A 288 -1.29 6.84 -28.74
C ASP A 288 -0.24 6.71 -27.61
N ASP A 289 -0.44 7.43 -26.52
CA ASP A 289 0.43 7.41 -25.34
C ASP A 289 -0.13 6.51 -24.21
N HIS A 290 -1.35 6.01 -24.40
CA HIS A 290 -2.08 5.26 -23.37
C HIS A 290 -1.31 4.01 -22.91
N ASP A 291 -0.80 3.22 -23.83
CA ASP A 291 -0.08 1.98 -23.56
C ASP A 291 1.24 2.18 -22.81
N ASN A 292 1.87 3.36 -23.00
CA ASN A 292 3.10 3.71 -22.29
C ASN A 292 2.89 3.82 -20.76
N TRP A 293 1.67 4.14 -20.34
CA TRP A 293 1.27 4.26 -18.95
C TRP A 293 0.76 2.95 -18.34
N LYS A 294 0.62 1.89 -19.16
CA LYS A 294 0.12 0.57 -18.72
C LYS A 294 -1.16 0.66 -17.90
N LEU A 295 -2.08 1.53 -18.32
CA LEU A 295 -3.36 1.70 -17.66
C LEU A 295 -4.26 0.48 -17.93
N HIS A 296 -4.94 -0.01 -16.89
CA HIS A 296 -5.96 -1.05 -17.02
C HIS A 296 -7.35 -0.50 -17.39
N ILE A 297 -7.40 0.70 -17.96
CA ILE A 297 -8.60 1.39 -18.43
C ILE A 297 -8.52 1.47 -19.96
N GLU A 298 -9.63 1.13 -20.63
CA GLU A 298 -9.69 1.25 -22.09
C GLU A 298 -9.43 2.67 -22.58
N PRO A 299 -8.64 2.86 -23.65
CA PRO A 299 -8.42 4.18 -24.24
C PRO A 299 -9.73 4.85 -24.64
N LEU A 300 -9.80 6.17 -24.53
CA LEU A 300 -10.92 6.93 -25.08
C LEU A 300 -10.91 6.76 -26.61
N ARG A 301 -11.94 6.09 -27.14
CA ARG A 301 -12.11 5.97 -28.58
C ARG A 301 -12.47 7.36 -29.11
N THR A 302 -11.66 7.89 -30.03
CA THR A 302 -12.06 9.04 -30.85
C THR A 302 -13.29 8.66 -31.66
N GLN A 303 -14.42 9.35 -31.41
CA GLN A 303 -15.62 9.25 -32.25
C GLN A 303 -15.36 9.84 -33.65
#